data_c4708d5bbfe1b1cac26bdd275685c770
#
_entry.id   c4708d5bbfe1b1cac26bdd275685c770
#
_cell.length_a   1.000
_cell.length_b   1.000
_cell.length_c   1.000
_cell.angle_alpha   90.00
_cell.angle_beta   90.00
_cell.angle_gamma   90.00
#
_symmetry.space_group_name_H-M   'P 1'
#
loop_
_entity.id
_entity.type
_entity.pdbx_description
1 polymer ?
#
loop_
_entity_poly.entity_id
_entity_poly.type
_entity_poly.pdbx_seq_one_letter_code
_entity_poly.pdbx_strand_id
1 'polypeptide(L)'
;VITKPLILESKEEARIARLYALAEPLLSDGTIQTPISKELPSDAPTSLVRPLLVTPIVDTTGQIGAVVPFRSTEGYSGTIQLLIALDNDQRIVGLRAIDHRETPGLGDKIDIQKTDWILKFNGLSYQDLSPNEWAVKKDGGRFDSFAGATITPRAIVEALKDTLSY
;
A
#
# COMPACT_ATOMS: atom_id res chain seq x y z
N VAL A 1 -32.75 -7.07 -6.62
CA VAL A 1 -32.92 -5.66 -6.23
C VAL A 1 -32.46 -5.41 -4.80
N ILE A 2 -32.75 -6.34 -3.87
CA ILE A 2 -32.30 -6.23 -2.47
C ILE A 2 -30.81 -6.60 -2.28
N THR A 3 -30.25 -7.40 -3.17
CA THR A 3 -28.86 -7.86 -3.08
C THR A 3 -27.82 -6.78 -3.42
N LYS A 4 -28.14 -5.81 -4.27
CA LYS A 4 -27.24 -4.73 -4.67
C LYS A 4 -26.83 -3.80 -3.52
N PRO A 5 -27.77 -3.26 -2.70
CA PRO A 5 -27.42 -2.47 -1.53
C PRO A 5 -26.61 -3.23 -0.49
N LEU A 6 -26.94 -4.51 -0.24
CA LEU A 6 -26.21 -5.35 0.71
C LEU A 6 -24.77 -5.61 0.28
N ILE A 7 -24.54 -5.83 -1.02
CA ILE A 7 -23.17 -6.01 -1.57
C ILE A 7 -22.36 -4.72 -1.46
N LEU A 8 -22.96 -3.56 -1.72
CA LEU A 8 -22.31 -2.26 -1.59
C LEU A 8 -21.93 -1.94 -0.15
N GLU A 9 -22.85 -2.20 0.81
CA GLU A 9 -22.58 -2.05 2.24
C GLU A 9 -21.46 -2.97 2.69
N SER A 10 -21.47 -4.24 2.28
CA SER A 10 -20.43 -5.21 2.61
C SER A 10 -19.07 -4.82 2.06
N LYS A 11 -18.99 -4.31 0.82
CA LYS A 11 -17.75 -3.80 0.22
C LYS A 11 -17.23 -2.56 0.94
N GLU A 12 -18.11 -1.65 1.30
CA GLU A 12 -17.76 -0.43 2.02
C GLU A 12 -17.28 -0.76 3.44
N GLU A 13 -17.96 -1.67 4.14
CA GLU A 13 -17.51 -2.16 5.45
C GLU A 13 -16.15 -2.82 5.38
N ALA A 14 -15.89 -3.64 4.36
CA ALA A 14 -14.61 -4.27 4.13
C ALA A 14 -13.51 -3.24 3.84
N ARG A 15 -13.82 -2.20 3.05
CA ARG A 15 -12.91 -1.09 2.77
C ARG A 15 -12.54 -0.34 4.04
N ILE A 16 -13.52 0.02 4.84
CA ILE A 16 -13.32 0.71 6.12
C ILE A 16 -12.48 -0.15 7.06
N ALA A 17 -12.80 -1.43 7.19
CA ALA A 17 -12.03 -2.34 8.03
C ALA A 17 -10.55 -2.42 7.63
N ARG A 18 -10.25 -2.43 6.33
CA ARG A 18 -8.87 -2.39 5.82
C ARG A 18 -8.15 -1.09 6.17
N LEU A 19 -8.83 0.05 6.03
CA LEU A 19 -8.29 1.35 6.40
C LEU A 19 -7.95 1.40 7.89
N TYR A 20 -8.84 0.92 8.75
CA TYR A 20 -8.61 0.86 10.19
C TYR A 20 -7.44 -0.05 10.55
N ALA A 21 -7.38 -1.25 9.98
CA ALA A 21 -6.29 -2.18 10.23
C ALA A 21 -4.92 -1.61 9.79
N LEU A 22 -4.89 -0.94 8.64
CA LEU A 22 -3.69 -0.35 8.06
C LEU A 22 -3.19 0.86 8.86
N ALA A 23 -4.10 1.69 9.34
CA ALA A 23 -3.81 2.93 10.03
C ALA A 23 -3.80 2.79 11.56
N GLU A 24 -3.98 1.57 12.09
CA GLU A 24 -4.13 1.31 13.54
C GLU A 24 -3.14 2.09 14.42
N PRO A 25 -1.83 2.14 14.12
CA PRO A 25 -0.89 2.89 14.96
C PRO A 25 -1.18 4.38 15.08
N LEU A 26 -1.91 4.97 14.13
CA LEU A 26 -2.30 6.39 14.15
C LEU A 26 -3.68 6.62 14.76
N LEU A 27 -4.44 5.57 15.06
CA LEU A 27 -5.84 5.67 15.47
C LEU A 27 -6.05 5.73 16.98
N SER A 28 -4.99 5.65 17.79
CA SER A 28 -5.10 5.89 19.24
C SER A 28 -5.73 7.26 19.55
N ASP A 29 -5.33 8.27 18.75
CA ASP A 29 -5.80 9.64 18.88
C ASP A 29 -6.40 10.19 17.58
N GLY A 30 -6.32 9.42 16.50
CA GLY A 30 -6.69 9.84 15.15
C GLY A 30 -8.03 9.31 14.67
N THR A 31 -8.61 10.00 13.70
CA THR A 31 -9.84 9.64 13.01
C THR A 31 -9.61 9.63 11.50
N ILE A 32 -10.10 8.58 10.83
CA ILE A 32 -10.08 8.48 9.37
C ILE A 32 -11.13 9.41 8.79
N GLN A 33 -10.73 10.25 7.85
CA GLN A 33 -11.60 11.22 7.19
C GLN A 33 -12.11 10.69 5.85
N THR A 34 -13.01 11.45 5.23
CA THR A 34 -13.48 11.19 3.86
C THR A 34 -12.33 11.37 2.87
N PRO A 35 -12.19 10.48 1.87
CA PRO A 35 -11.16 10.63 0.85
C PRO A 35 -11.26 11.95 0.09
N ILE A 36 -10.11 12.53 -0.20
CA ILE A 36 -9.97 13.76 -0.98
C ILE A 36 -9.35 13.40 -2.32
N SER A 37 -10.00 13.80 -3.42
CA SER A 37 -9.46 13.62 -4.76
C SER A 37 -8.39 14.67 -5.05
N LYS A 38 -7.24 14.21 -5.53
CA LYS A 38 -6.15 15.07 -5.98
C LYS A 38 -5.79 14.77 -7.42
N GLU A 39 -5.71 15.82 -8.21
CA GLU A 39 -5.15 15.70 -9.56
C GLU A 39 -3.63 15.57 -9.48
N LEU A 40 -3.10 14.69 -10.30
CA LEU A 40 -1.66 14.45 -10.38
C LEU A 40 -1.11 15.07 -11.67
N PRO A 41 0.06 15.72 -11.62
CA PRO A 41 0.73 16.19 -12.81
C PRO A 41 1.09 15.01 -13.74
N SER A 42 1.34 15.32 -15.02
CA SER A 42 1.56 14.31 -16.06
C SER A 42 2.81 13.45 -15.81
N ASP A 43 3.79 13.97 -15.08
CA ASP A 43 5.05 13.32 -14.75
C ASP A 43 4.99 12.49 -13.46
N ALA A 44 3.83 12.45 -12.78
CA ALA A 44 3.67 11.61 -11.61
C ALA A 44 3.85 10.12 -11.95
N PRO A 45 4.42 9.30 -11.04
CA PRO A 45 4.65 7.88 -11.28
C PRO A 45 3.39 7.13 -11.68
N THR A 46 3.54 6.14 -12.55
CA THR A 46 2.44 5.25 -12.96
C THR A 46 1.95 4.36 -11.81
N SER A 47 2.73 4.25 -10.75
CA SER A 47 2.33 3.59 -9.50
C SER A 47 1.19 4.31 -8.79
N LEU A 48 1.01 5.62 -9.02
CA LEU A 48 -0.10 6.38 -8.47
C LEU A 48 -1.32 6.32 -9.39
N VAL A 49 -2.47 6.01 -8.80
CA VAL A 49 -3.75 5.91 -9.54
C VAL A 49 -4.34 7.31 -9.75
N ARG A 50 -4.91 7.55 -10.92
CA ARG A 50 -5.51 8.84 -11.30
C ARG A 50 -7.04 8.74 -11.37
N PRO A 51 -7.81 9.66 -10.75
CA PRO A 51 -7.35 10.65 -9.77
C PRO A 51 -6.84 9.97 -8.49
N LEU A 52 -5.94 10.64 -7.76
CA LEU A 52 -5.43 10.11 -6.51
C LEU A 52 -6.42 10.38 -5.38
N LEU A 53 -6.95 9.33 -4.76
CA LEU A 53 -7.83 9.44 -3.61
C LEU A 53 -7.01 9.29 -2.33
N VAL A 54 -6.73 10.39 -1.67
CA VAL A 54 -6.01 10.43 -0.39
C VAL A 54 -7.01 10.44 0.75
N THR A 55 -6.89 9.50 1.68
CA THR A 55 -7.73 9.46 2.89
C THR A 55 -6.93 10.01 4.07
N PRO A 56 -7.23 11.26 4.53
CA PRO A 56 -6.53 11.85 5.66
C PRO A 56 -6.86 11.17 6.98
N ILE A 57 -5.89 11.16 7.89
CA ILE A 57 -6.07 10.79 9.29
C ILE A 57 -5.77 12.02 10.11
N VAL A 58 -6.72 12.44 10.96
CA VAL A 58 -6.63 13.67 11.73
C VAL A 58 -6.83 13.40 13.21
N ASP A 59 -6.21 14.22 14.05
CA ASP A 59 -6.47 14.28 15.49
C ASP A 59 -6.82 15.72 15.90
N THR A 60 -6.76 16.01 17.19
CA THR A 60 -7.05 17.37 17.71
C THR A 60 -6.02 18.42 17.27
N THR A 61 -4.85 18.02 16.82
CA THR A 61 -3.77 18.92 16.36
C THR A 61 -3.81 19.18 14.86
N GLY A 62 -4.56 18.38 14.10
CA GLY A 62 -4.66 18.45 12.64
C GLY A 62 -4.42 17.13 11.96
N GLN A 63 -3.93 17.16 10.74
CA GLN A 63 -3.62 15.93 10.01
C GLN A 63 -2.34 15.29 10.55
N ILE A 64 -2.42 14.02 10.92
CA ILE A 64 -1.30 13.22 11.46
C ILE A 64 -0.81 12.13 10.51
N GLY A 65 -1.52 11.90 9.43
CA GLY A 65 -1.15 10.92 8.43
C GLY A 65 -2.16 10.83 7.31
N ALA A 66 -1.96 9.89 6.42
CA ALA A 66 -2.87 9.64 5.31
C ALA A 66 -2.75 8.21 4.80
N VAL A 67 -3.82 7.69 4.21
CA VAL A 67 -3.81 6.44 3.46
C VAL A 67 -3.89 6.76 1.98
N VAL A 68 -2.97 6.19 1.21
CA VAL A 68 -2.81 6.45 -0.23
C VAL A 68 -2.87 5.13 -0.99
N PRO A 69 -3.73 5.01 -2.03
CA PRO A 69 -3.71 3.87 -2.92
C PRO A 69 -2.58 4.01 -3.94
N PHE A 70 -1.92 2.91 -4.21
CA PHE A 70 -0.97 2.83 -5.31
C PHE A 70 -1.02 1.43 -5.94
N ARG A 71 -0.29 1.20 -7.00
CA ARG A 71 -0.31 -0.06 -7.73
C ARG A 71 1.04 -0.39 -8.34
N SER A 72 1.26 -1.67 -8.60
CA SER A 72 2.25 -2.14 -9.54
C SER A 72 1.55 -2.73 -10.75
N THR A 73 2.00 -2.39 -11.95
CA THR A 73 1.56 -3.01 -13.21
C THR A 73 2.46 -4.19 -13.61
N GLU A 74 3.51 -4.44 -12.84
CA GLU A 74 4.57 -5.40 -13.13
C GLU A 74 4.43 -6.74 -12.37
N GLY A 75 3.26 -7.01 -11.78
CA GLY A 75 2.99 -8.29 -11.15
C GLY A 75 3.09 -9.45 -12.16
N TYR A 76 3.36 -10.65 -11.67
CA TYR A 76 3.45 -11.84 -12.51
C TYR A 76 2.14 -12.12 -13.26
N SER A 77 1.02 -11.95 -12.59
CA SER A 77 -0.33 -12.18 -13.15
C SER A 77 -1.12 -10.88 -13.37
N GLY A 78 -0.43 -9.76 -13.55
CA GLY A 78 -1.05 -8.47 -13.82
C GLY A 78 -0.93 -7.46 -12.69
N THR A 79 -1.84 -6.50 -12.64
CA THR A 79 -1.80 -5.39 -11.70
C THR A 79 -2.03 -5.85 -10.26
N ILE A 80 -1.20 -5.34 -9.36
CA ILE A 80 -1.35 -5.49 -7.91
C ILE A 80 -1.80 -4.15 -7.35
N GLN A 81 -2.96 -4.12 -6.70
CA GLN A 81 -3.48 -2.93 -6.02
C GLN A 81 -3.02 -2.94 -4.56
N LEU A 82 -2.52 -1.80 -4.09
CA LEU A 82 -1.97 -1.65 -2.74
C LEU A 82 -2.52 -0.41 -2.05
N LEU A 83 -2.50 -0.45 -0.71
CA LEU A 83 -2.73 0.72 0.14
C LEU A 83 -1.52 0.91 1.04
N ILE A 84 -1.10 2.15 1.20
CA ILE A 84 -0.06 2.55 2.14
C ILE A 84 -0.60 3.60 3.09
N ALA A 85 -0.34 3.43 4.39
CA ALA A 85 -0.57 4.44 5.40
C ALA A 85 0.77 5.08 5.76
N LEU A 86 0.83 6.39 5.70
CA LEU A 86 2.02 7.19 6.02
C LEU A 86 1.69 8.15 7.16
N ASP A 87 2.66 8.38 8.05
CA ASP A 87 2.58 9.49 9.01
C ASP A 87 3.10 10.80 8.41
N ASN A 88 3.12 11.87 9.20
CA ASN A 88 3.57 13.19 8.73
C ASN A 88 5.07 13.26 8.43
N ASP A 89 5.85 12.32 8.93
CA ASP A 89 7.28 12.18 8.61
C ASP A 89 7.51 11.29 7.38
N GLN A 90 6.43 10.94 6.69
CA GLN A 90 6.43 10.04 5.53
C GLN A 90 6.98 8.64 5.84
N ARG A 91 6.84 8.20 7.08
CA ARG A 91 7.15 6.84 7.48
C ARG A 91 5.97 5.93 7.21
N ILE A 92 6.27 4.74 6.77
CA ILE A 92 5.26 3.70 6.52
C ILE A 92 4.70 3.23 7.87
N VAL A 93 3.43 3.50 8.09
CA VAL A 93 2.68 2.98 9.24
C VAL A 93 2.11 1.60 8.94
N GLY A 94 1.71 1.39 7.68
CA GLY A 94 1.20 0.11 7.22
C GLY A 94 1.18 0.02 5.69
N LEU A 95 1.25 -1.19 5.19
CA LEU A 95 1.20 -1.51 3.76
C LEU A 95 0.40 -2.79 3.58
N ARG A 96 -0.54 -2.80 2.62
CA ARG A 96 -1.35 -3.99 2.30
C ARG A 96 -1.58 -4.12 0.81
N ALA A 97 -1.46 -5.35 0.32
CA ALA A 97 -2.02 -5.73 -0.98
C ALA A 97 -3.53 -5.92 -0.80
N ILE A 98 -4.34 -5.27 -1.65
CA ILE A 98 -5.79 -5.28 -1.52
C ILE A 98 -6.49 -6.02 -2.65
N ASP A 99 -5.85 -6.13 -3.81
CA ASP A 99 -6.36 -6.88 -4.95
C ASP A 99 -5.21 -7.30 -5.86
N HIS A 100 -5.15 -8.60 -6.19
CA HIS A 100 -4.17 -9.16 -7.10
C HIS A 100 -4.62 -10.55 -7.58
N ARG A 101 -3.93 -11.07 -8.58
CA ARG A 101 -4.15 -12.41 -9.14
C ARG A 101 -2.87 -13.26 -9.10
N GLU A 102 -1.99 -12.99 -8.15
CA GLU A 102 -0.72 -13.71 -8.04
C GLU A 102 -0.95 -15.18 -7.68
N THR A 103 0.00 -16.05 -8.06
CA THR A 103 -0.16 -17.50 -7.97
C THR A 103 -0.25 -17.98 -6.53
N PRO A 104 -1.31 -18.73 -6.17
CA PRO A 104 -1.43 -19.32 -4.83
C PRO A 104 -0.22 -20.18 -4.45
N GLY A 105 0.26 -19.99 -3.22
CA GLY A 105 1.46 -20.67 -2.71
C GLY A 105 2.79 -20.09 -3.20
N LEU A 106 2.77 -19.12 -4.12
CA LEU A 106 3.96 -18.45 -4.68
C LEU A 106 3.91 -16.95 -4.43
N GLY A 107 3.37 -16.18 -5.37
CA GLY A 107 3.30 -14.72 -5.27
C GLY A 107 2.28 -14.21 -4.24
N ASP A 108 1.31 -14.97 -3.86
CA ASP A 108 0.28 -14.58 -2.87
C ASP A 108 0.83 -14.44 -1.43
N LYS A 109 2.10 -14.76 -1.21
CA LYS A 109 2.80 -14.49 0.06
C LYS A 109 2.92 -13.00 0.40
N ILE A 110 2.53 -12.12 -0.52
CA ILE A 110 2.34 -10.69 -0.25
C ILE A 110 1.13 -10.40 0.63
N ASP A 111 0.18 -11.33 0.72
CA ASP A 111 -0.99 -11.19 1.59
C ASP A 111 -0.60 -11.38 3.05
N ILE A 112 -1.08 -10.46 3.91
CA ILE A 112 -0.84 -10.53 5.35
C ILE A 112 -1.37 -11.82 5.98
N GLN A 113 -2.38 -12.43 5.38
CA GLN A 113 -2.95 -13.70 5.86
C GLN A 113 -2.08 -14.90 5.52
N LYS A 114 -1.13 -14.76 4.60
CA LYS A 114 -0.23 -15.84 4.16
C LYS A 114 1.12 -15.77 4.84
N THR A 115 1.72 -14.59 4.91
CA THR A 115 3.02 -14.35 5.55
C THR A 115 3.07 -12.95 6.15
N ASP A 116 4.11 -12.69 6.94
CA ASP A 116 4.40 -11.37 7.50
C ASP A 116 5.30 -10.50 6.62
N TRP A 117 5.58 -10.92 5.38
CA TRP A 117 6.51 -10.23 4.49
C TRP A 117 6.17 -8.74 4.33
N ILE A 118 4.89 -8.43 4.13
CA ILE A 118 4.41 -7.06 3.90
C ILE A 118 4.63 -6.15 5.12
N LEU A 119 4.77 -6.70 6.32
CA LEU A 119 5.02 -5.95 7.55
C LEU A 119 6.45 -5.42 7.67
N LYS A 120 7.37 -5.95 6.87
CA LYS A 120 8.80 -5.59 6.95
C LYS A 120 9.08 -4.16 6.48
N PHE A 121 8.13 -3.54 5.80
CA PHE A 121 8.23 -2.15 5.37
C PHE A 121 7.83 -1.14 6.45
N ASN A 122 7.16 -1.58 7.49
CA ASN A 122 6.67 -0.69 8.56
C ASN A 122 7.82 0.03 9.25
N GLY A 123 7.64 1.33 9.49
CA GLY A 123 8.61 2.19 10.15
C GLY A 123 9.66 2.81 9.21
N LEU A 124 9.73 2.38 7.95
CA LEU A 124 10.69 2.91 6.99
C LEU A 124 10.16 4.19 6.33
N SER A 125 11.07 5.15 6.11
CA SER A 125 10.89 6.24 5.17
C SER A 125 11.81 6.03 3.97
N TYR A 126 11.53 6.74 2.86
CA TYR A 126 12.34 6.60 1.66
C TYR A 126 13.83 6.88 1.92
N GLN A 127 14.12 7.87 2.79
CA GLN A 127 15.50 8.30 3.08
C GLN A 127 16.27 7.37 4.02
N ASP A 128 15.61 6.42 4.68
CA ASP A 128 16.28 5.46 5.55
C ASP A 128 17.19 4.50 4.78
N LEU A 129 16.94 4.35 3.49
CA LEU A 129 17.70 3.49 2.58
C LEU A 129 18.25 4.29 1.41
N SER A 130 19.39 3.86 0.86
CA SER A 130 19.86 4.39 -0.41
C SER A 130 18.90 3.94 -1.55
N PRO A 131 18.84 4.66 -2.69
CA PRO A 131 17.99 4.26 -3.80
C PRO A 131 18.21 2.82 -4.28
N ASN A 132 19.44 2.30 -4.22
CA ASN A 132 19.74 0.93 -4.64
C ASN A 132 19.27 -0.13 -3.64
N GLU A 133 19.10 0.23 -2.37
CA GLU A 133 18.58 -0.69 -1.35
C GLU A 133 17.08 -0.91 -1.49
N TRP A 134 16.37 0.00 -2.15
CA TRP A 134 14.95 -0.15 -2.48
C TRP A 134 14.76 -1.14 -3.64
N ALA A 135 15.17 -2.38 -3.39
CA ALA A 135 15.07 -3.50 -4.32
C ALA A 135 15.04 -4.81 -3.55
N VAL A 136 14.68 -5.89 -4.23
CA VAL A 136 14.81 -7.24 -3.64
C VAL A 136 16.28 -7.66 -3.61
N LYS A 137 16.63 -8.58 -2.71
CA LYS A 137 18.02 -9.03 -2.52
C LYS A 137 18.67 -9.58 -3.79
N LYS A 138 17.90 -10.25 -4.64
CA LYS A 138 18.39 -10.74 -5.94
C LYS A 138 18.87 -9.63 -6.87
N ASP A 139 18.36 -8.43 -6.71
CA ASP A 139 18.74 -7.23 -7.46
C ASP A 139 19.70 -6.34 -6.68
N GLY A 140 20.30 -6.85 -5.61
CA GLY A 140 21.25 -6.12 -4.77
C GLY A 140 20.60 -5.26 -3.67
N GLY A 141 19.32 -5.38 -3.47
CA GLY A 141 18.56 -4.59 -2.50
C GLY A 141 18.40 -5.24 -1.13
N ARG A 142 17.51 -4.67 -0.32
CA ARG A 142 17.35 -5.00 1.10
C ARG A 142 16.24 -6.01 1.38
N PHE A 143 15.29 -6.18 0.47
CA PHE A 143 14.07 -6.93 0.75
C PHE A 143 14.15 -8.36 0.23
N ASP A 144 13.62 -9.31 1.03
CA ASP A 144 13.54 -10.70 0.64
C ASP A 144 12.60 -10.89 -0.56
N SER A 145 12.89 -11.88 -1.38
CA SER A 145 11.96 -12.41 -2.36
C SER A 145 11.44 -13.77 -1.90
N PHE A 146 10.50 -14.34 -2.65
CA PHE A 146 9.95 -15.66 -2.34
C PHE A 146 10.62 -16.74 -3.18
N ALA A 147 10.82 -17.92 -2.61
CA ALA A 147 11.29 -19.07 -3.35
C ALA A 147 10.34 -19.37 -4.53
N GLY A 148 10.87 -19.36 -5.76
CA GLY A 148 10.10 -19.62 -6.98
C GLY A 148 9.16 -18.49 -7.42
N ALA A 149 9.19 -17.30 -6.77
CA ALA A 149 8.30 -16.19 -7.08
C ALA A 149 8.97 -14.85 -6.79
N THR A 150 9.98 -14.49 -7.59
CA THR A 150 10.73 -13.24 -7.42
C THR A 150 10.01 -12.04 -8.04
N ILE A 151 9.22 -12.24 -9.09
CA ILE A 151 8.58 -11.15 -9.85
C ILE A 151 7.61 -10.36 -8.97
N THR A 152 6.78 -11.02 -8.18
CA THR A 152 5.77 -10.38 -7.36
C THR A 152 6.35 -9.46 -6.28
N PRO A 153 7.28 -9.90 -5.42
CA PRO A 153 7.90 -9.00 -4.44
C PRO A 153 8.72 -7.88 -5.10
N ARG A 154 9.42 -8.16 -6.21
CA ARG A 154 10.11 -7.13 -6.99
C ARG A 154 9.15 -6.04 -7.46
N ALA A 155 8.02 -6.42 -8.01
CA ALA A 155 6.99 -5.50 -8.50
C ALA A 155 6.49 -4.55 -7.40
N ILE A 156 6.27 -5.07 -6.20
CA ILE A 156 5.82 -4.26 -5.06
C ILE A 156 6.91 -3.30 -4.60
N VAL A 157 8.16 -3.78 -4.44
CA VAL A 157 9.26 -2.93 -3.98
C VAL A 157 9.53 -1.80 -4.98
N GLU A 158 9.51 -2.08 -6.27
CA GLU A 158 9.68 -1.05 -7.31
C GLU A 158 8.56 -0.01 -7.28
N ALA A 159 7.30 -0.43 -7.20
CA ALA A 159 6.16 0.48 -7.11
C ALA A 159 6.20 1.33 -5.83
N LEU A 160 6.62 0.72 -4.73
CA LEU A 160 6.77 1.42 -3.44
C LEU A 160 7.88 2.48 -3.52
N LYS A 161 9.03 2.13 -4.10
CA LYS A 161 10.12 3.08 -4.34
C LYS A 161 9.65 4.27 -5.17
N ASP A 162 8.97 4.04 -6.28
CA ASP A 162 8.47 5.08 -7.16
C ASP A 162 7.46 5.99 -6.45
N THR A 163 6.59 5.40 -5.64
CA THR A 163 5.58 6.13 -4.87
C THR A 163 6.21 6.98 -3.78
N LEU A 164 7.13 6.43 -3.00
CA LEU A 164 7.76 7.11 -1.86
C LEU A 164 8.76 8.18 -2.29
N SER A 165 9.40 8.02 -3.44
CA SER A 165 10.37 8.99 -3.96
C SER A 165 9.73 10.21 -4.61
N TYR A 166 8.44 10.15 -4.89
CA TYR A 166 7.65 11.23 -5.49
C TYR A 166 7.15 12.21 -4.42
#